data_a4c9f08b02940b728208cdfca5a08c36
#
_entry.id   a4c9f08b02940b728208cdfca5a08c36
#
_cell.length_a   1.000
_cell.length_b   1.000
_cell.length_c   1.000
_cell.angle_alpha   90.00
_cell.angle_beta   90.00
_cell.angle_gamma   90.00
#
_symmetry.space_group_name_H-M   'P 1'
#
loop_
_entity.id
_entity.type
_entity.pdbx_description
1 polymer ?
#
loop_
_entity_poly.entity_id
_entity_poly.type
_entity_poly.pdbx_seq_one_letter_code
_entity_poly.pdbx_strand_id
1 'polypeptide(L)'
;MEKLEKLYEGKAKQLYATDDPEVLWVEYKNSATAGDGEKKEDFAGKGRLNNLITTLIFDLLKKRGIDSHLVARVGETSQLVKKVTMFPLEIVLRNTAAGHFCSRLGVEEGIELKEPVLEYFLKNDDLHDPFVNDDDLVALGVCTREDLAEIAPLARRINETLIEILSLIHISEPTR
;
A
#
# COMPACT_ATOMS: atom_id res chain seq x y z
N MET A 1 -17.22 -16.30 -10.58
CA MET A 1 -15.87 -15.90 -10.97
C MET A 1 -14.93 -17.02 -10.56
N GLU A 2 -14.24 -17.59 -11.51
CA GLU A 2 -13.38 -18.76 -11.34
C GLU A 2 -11.92 -18.32 -11.25
N LYS A 3 -11.15 -18.93 -10.33
CA LYS A 3 -9.71 -18.71 -10.18
C LYS A 3 -8.98 -19.56 -11.21
N LEU A 4 -8.16 -18.92 -12.06
CA LEU A 4 -7.39 -19.56 -13.13
C LEU A 4 -5.88 -19.64 -12.79
N GLU A 5 -5.01 -19.51 -13.80
CA GLU A 5 -3.56 -19.63 -13.63
C GLU A 5 -2.94 -18.52 -12.77
N LYS A 6 -1.85 -18.86 -12.10
CA LYS A 6 -1.07 -17.90 -11.32
C LYS A 6 -0.26 -16.99 -12.24
N LEU A 7 -0.46 -15.69 -12.11
CA LEU A 7 0.24 -14.65 -12.89
C LEU A 7 1.48 -14.12 -12.19
N TYR A 8 1.41 -13.97 -10.86
CA TYR A 8 2.49 -13.35 -10.09
C TYR A 8 2.51 -13.86 -8.65
N GLU A 9 3.68 -13.89 -8.05
CA GLU A 9 3.87 -14.18 -6.62
C GLU A 9 4.84 -13.19 -5.99
N GLY A 10 4.34 -12.43 -5.01
CA GLY A 10 5.12 -11.51 -4.20
C GLY A 10 5.40 -12.04 -2.78
N LYS A 11 6.02 -11.20 -1.97
CA LYS A 11 6.37 -11.52 -0.57
C LYS A 11 5.13 -11.89 0.28
N ALA A 12 4.02 -11.16 0.14
CA ALA A 12 2.83 -11.29 0.98
C ALA A 12 1.58 -11.83 0.26
N LYS A 13 1.55 -11.88 -1.07
CA LYS A 13 0.36 -12.24 -1.86
C LYS A 13 0.71 -12.89 -3.19
N GLN A 14 -0.26 -13.60 -3.73
CA GLN A 14 -0.24 -14.19 -5.07
C GLN A 14 -1.38 -13.61 -5.89
N LEU A 15 -1.16 -13.41 -7.20
CA LEU A 15 -2.15 -12.94 -8.14
C LEU A 15 -2.46 -14.05 -9.15
N TYR A 16 -3.74 -14.21 -9.44
CA TYR A 16 -4.23 -15.18 -10.40
C TYR A 16 -5.17 -14.50 -11.41
N ALA A 17 -5.19 -15.01 -12.62
CA ALA A 17 -6.22 -14.70 -13.59
C ALA A 17 -7.59 -15.17 -13.12
N THR A 18 -8.65 -14.59 -13.68
CA THR A 18 -10.02 -15.06 -13.52
C THR A 18 -10.68 -15.23 -14.89
N ASP A 19 -11.90 -15.77 -14.89
CA ASP A 19 -12.76 -15.84 -16.07
C ASP A 19 -13.20 -14.46 -16.61
N ASP A 20 -12.97 -13.38 -15.86
CA ASP A 20 -13.11 -11.99 -16.29
C ASP A 20 -11.72 -11.35 -16.48
N PRO A 21 -11.33 -10.94 -17.71
CA PRO A 21 -10.01 -10.40 -17.99
C PRO A 21 -9.70 -9.07 -17.27
N GLU A 22 -10.72 -8.35 -16.78
CA GLU A 22 -10.59 -7.09 -16.06
C GLU A 22 -10.49 -7.29 -14.55
N VAL A 23 -10.56 -8.54 -14.07
CA VAL A 23 -10.55 -8.86 -12.63
C VAL A 23 -9.44 -9.86 -12.31
N LEU A 24 -8.72 -9.62 -11.24
CA LEU A 24 -7.72 -10.55 -10.69
C LEU A 24 -8.19 -11.13 -9.36
N TRP A 25 -7.77 -12.37 -9.12
CA TRP A 25 -7.88 -13.01 -7.82
C TRP A 25 -6.59 -12.80 -7.04
N VAL A 26 -6.70 -12.18 -5.87
CA VAL A 26 -5.59 -11.99 -4.92
C VAL A 26 -5.72 -13.01 -3.80
N GLU A 27 -4.62 -13.70 -3.48
CA GLU A 27 -4.53 -14.59 -2.34
C GLU A 27 -3.41 -14.14 -1.39
N TYR A 28 -3.77 -13.88 -0.14
CA TYR A 28 -2.83 -13.45 0.89
C TYR A 28 -2.13 -14.64 1.53
N LYS A 29 -0.81 -14.54 1.66
CA LYS A 29 0.06 -15.57 2.25
C LYS A 29 0.20 -15.35 3.76
N ASN A 30 0.51 -16.43 4.46
CA ASN A 30 0.90 -16.36 5.87
C ASN A 30 2.36 -15.95 6.07
N SER A 31 3.16 -15.96 5.00
CA SER A 31 4.58 -15.63 5.08
C SER A 31 4.82 -14.15 5.43
N ALA A 32 5.78 -13.91 6.29
CA ALA A 32 6.40 -12.61 6.54
C ALA A 32 7.87 -12.67 6.16
N THR A 33 8.36 -11.58 5.58
CA THR A 33 9.78 -11.42 5.26
C THR A 33 10.30 -10.15 5.93
N ALA A 34 11.53 -10.21 6.45
CA ALA A 34 12.26 -9.09 7.01
C ALA A 34 13.68 -9.07 6.47
N GLY A 35 14.36 -7.89 6.52
CA GLY A 35 15.74 -7.74 6.07
C GLY A 35 15.90 -8.09 4.58
N ASP A 36 15.25 -7.37 3.68
CA ASP A 36 15.27 -7.57 2.21
C ASP A 36 15.01 -9.02 1.75
N GLY A 37 14.23 -9.78 2.58
CA GLY A 37 13.88 -11.18 2.27
C GLY A 37 14.79 -12.23 2.89
N GLU A 38 15.84 -11.87 3.63
CA GLU A 38 16.77 -12.81 4.28
C GLU A 38 16.09 -13.65 5.36
N LYS A 39 15.10 -13.09 6.07
CA LYS A 39 14.33 -13.81 7.08
C LYS A 39 12.91 -14.03 6.58
N LYS A 40 12.49 -15.29 6.53
CA LYS A 40 11.15 -15.70 6.14
C LYS A 40 10.56 -16.59 7.23
N GLU A 41 9.43 -16.17 7.77
CA GLU A 41 8.67 -16.92 8.76
C GLU A 41 7.20 -16.96 8.35
N ASP A 42 6.51 -18.06 8.69
CA ASP A 42 5.08 -18.21 8.45
C ASP A 42 4.32 -18.00 9.76
N PHE A 43 3.41 -17.02 9.76
CA PHE A 43 2.53 -16.73 10.90
C PHE A 43 1.11 -17.17 10.58
N ALA A 44 0.63 -18.18 11.28
CA ALA A 44 -0.72 -18.70 11.10
C ALA A 44 -1.77 -17.57 11.26
N GLY A 45 -2.66 -17.44 10.28
CA GLY A 45 -3.71 -16.43 10.26
C GLY A 45 -3.30 -15.04 9.74
N LYS A 46 -2.02 -14.78 9.44
CA LYS A 46 -1.58 -13.49 8.88
C LYS A 46 -2.29 -13.16 7.57
N GLY A 47 -2.41 -14.13 6.65
CA GLY A 47 -3.12 -13.94 5.38
C GLY A 47 -4.59 -13.54 5.59
N ARG A 48 -5.27 -14.19 6.55
CA ARG A 48 -6.66 -13.87 6.92
C ARG A 48 -6.78 -12.45 7.49
N LEU A 49 -5.88 -12.06 8.39
CA LEU A 49 -5.88 -10.72 8.98
C LEU A 49 -5.58 -9.65 7.92
N ASN A 50 -4.59 -9.85 7.08
CA ASN A 50 -4.27 -8.92 5.99
C ASN A 50 -5.46 -8.72 5.05
N ASN A 51 -6.13 -9.80 4.65
CA ASN A 51 -7.33 -9.74 3.82
C ASN A 51 -8.46 -8.95 4.51
N LEU A 52 -8.71 -9.23 5.78
CA LEU A 52 -9.78 -8.56 6.55
C LEU A 52 -9.49 -7.07 6.75
N ILE A 53 -8.28 -6.72 7.19
CA ILE A 53 -7.87 -5.32 7.41
C ILE A 53 -7.92 -4.53 6.11
N THR A 54 -7.38 -5.09 5.01
CA THR A 54 -7.40 -4.44 3.70
C THR A 54 -8.83 -4.19 3.23
N THR A 55 -9.71 -5.18 3.35
CA THR A 55 -11.14 -5.03 3.00
C THR A 55 -11.78 -3.91 3.81
N LEU A 56 -11.60 -3.93 5.14
CA LEU A 56 -12.19 -2.93 6.04
C LEU A 56 -11.73 -1.51 5.69
N ILE A 57 -10.43 -1.32 5.48
CA ILE A 57 -9.87 0.00 5.13
C ILE A 57 -10.41 0.47 3.79
N PHE A 58 -10.43 -0.37 2.75
CA PHE A 58 -10.98 0.03 1.46
C PHE A 58 -12.47 0.35 1.50
N ASP A 59 -13.25 -0.39 2.30
CA ASP A 59 -14.67 -0.08 2.51
C ASP A 59 -14.87 1.28 3.22
N LEU A 60 -14.01 1.60 4.20
CA LEU A 60 -14.03 2.89 4.88
C LEU A 60 -13.62 4.04 3.95
N LEU A 61 -12.57 3.87 3.14
CA LEU A 61 -12.16 4.84 2.12
C LEU A 61 -13.26 5.08 1.10
N LYS A 62 -13.92 4.02 0.62
CA LYS A 62 -15.05 4.11 -0.32
C LYS A 62 -16.22 4.91 0.25
N LYS A 63 -16.55 4.74 1.53
CA LYS A 63 -17.58 5.55 2.23
C LYS A 63 -17.24 7.04 2.27
N ARG A 64 -15.96 7.39 2.14
CA ARG A 64 -15.45 8.77 2.07
C ARG A 64 -15.23 9.24 0.63
N GLY A 65 -15.71 8.47 -0.37
CA GLY A 65 -15.61 8.79 -1.79
C GLY A 65 -14.20 8.63 -2.35
N ILE A 66 -13.38 7.75 -1.75
CA ILE A 66 -12.07 7.35 -2.25
C ILE A 66 -12.19 5.93 -2.79
N ASP A 67 -12.15 5.80 -4.10
CA ASP A 67 -12.22 4.50 -4.77
C ASP A 67 -10.91 3.72 -4.64
N SER A 68 -11.02 2.40 -4.73
CA SER A 68 -9.89 1.48 -4.75
C SER A 68 -10.05 0.42 -5.84
N HIS A 69 -9.05 -0.43 -6.00
CA HIS A 69 -9.14 -1.58 -6.91
C HIS A 69 -9.93 -2.75 -6.33
N LEU A 70 -10.33 -2.72 -5.05
CA LEU A 70 -11.10 -3.80 -4.43
C LEU A 70 -12.48 -3.93 -5.09
N VAL A 71 -12.79 -5.15 -5.56
CA VAL A 71 -14.12 -5.52 -6.05
C VAL A 71 -14.91 -6.20 -4.95
N ALA A 72 -14.37 -7.27 -4.36
CA ALA A 72 -15.02 -8.00 -3.29
C ALA A 72 -14.03 -8.88 -2.51
N ARG A 73 -14.33 -9.13 -1.24
CA ARG A 73 -13.72 -10.22 -0.48
C ARG A 73 -14.49 -11.52 -0.75
N VAL A 74 -13.79 -12.57 -1.19
CA VAL A 74 -14.41 -13.83 -1.63
C VAL A 74 -14.01 -15.05 -0.80
N GLY A 75 -13.08 -14.89 0.13
CA GLY A 75 -12.64 -15.97 1.03
C GLY A 75 -11.98 -15.43 2.29
N GLU A 76 -11.47 -16.31 3.12
CA GLU A 76 -10.73 -15.91 4.32
C GLU A 76 -9.43 -15.19 3.98
N THR A 77 -8.74 -15.65 2.95
CA THR A 77 -7.46 -15.10 2.47
C THR A 77 -7.53 -14.47 1.09
N SER A 78 -8.74 -14.38 0.48
CA SER A 78 -8.88 -14.08 -0.94
C SER A 78 -9.78 -12.86 -1.20
N GLN A 79 -9.39 -12.08 -2.19
CA GLN A 79 -10.10 -10.91 -2.73
C GLN A 79 -10.16 -10.96 -4.25
N LEU A 80 -11.18 -10.34 -4.81
CA LEU A 80 -11.23 -9.94 -6.22
C LEU A 80 -10.86 -8.46 -6.31
N VAL A 81 -10.02 -8.13 -7.26
CA VAL A 81 -9.57 -6.76 -7.50
C VAL A 81 -9.62 -6.43 -8.98
N LYS A 82 -9.84 -5.17 -9.32
CA LYS A 82 -9.72 -4.68 -10.70
C LYS A 82 -8.29 -4.88 -11.18
N LYS A 83 -8.13 -5.32 -12.41
CA LYS A 83 -6.85 -5.33 -13.10
C LYS A 83 -6.52 -3.90 -13.52
N VAL A 84 -5.45 -3.36 -12.98
CA VAL A 84 -5.01 -1.99 -13.24
C VAL A 84 -3.54 -1.99 -13.72
N THR A 85 -3.17 -0.98 -14.48
CA THR A 85 -1.76 -0.70 -14.77
C THR A 85 -1.13 -0.06 -13.55
N MET A 86 -0.03 -0.63 -13.07
CA MET A 86 0.67 -0.14 -11.89
C MET A 86 1.79 0.84 -12.29
N PHE A 87 1.83 1.99 -11.65
CA PHE A 87 3.08 2.76 -11.63
C PHE A 87 4.12 1.99 -10.80
N PRO A 88 5.37 1.88 -11.25
CA PRO A 88 6.45 1.25 -10.48
C PRO A 88 6.94 2.19 -9.37
N LEU A 89 6.01 2.66 -8.53
CA LEU A 89 6.25 3.64 -7.48
C LEU A 89 5.71 3.15 -6.13
N GLU A 90 6.45 3.46 -5.08
CA GLU A 90 5.94 3.52 -3.73
C GLU A 90 5.72 4.98 -3.34
N ILE A 91 4.50 5.32 -2.95
CA ILE A 91 4.10 6.66 -2.55
C ILE A 91 3.97 6.65 -1.03
N VAL A 92 4.85 7.38 -0.37
CA VAL A 92 4.94 7.42 1.10
C VAL A 92 4.54 8.80 1.59
N LEU A 93 3.55 8.86 2.48
CA LEU A 93 3.19 10.09 3.17
C LEU A 93 3.49 9.93 4.66
N ARG A 94 4.37 10.79 5.19
CA ARG A 94 4.87 10.71 6.57
C ARG A 94 4.29 11.83 7.41
N ASN A 95 3.68 11.46 8.51
CA ASN A 95 3.27 12.40 9.58
C ASN A 95 4.33 12.47 10.69
N THR A 96 5.13 11.43 10.83
CA THR A 96 6.19 11.26 11.83
C THR A 96 7.48 10.86 11.13
N ALA A 97 8.61 11.39 11.58
CA ALA A 97 9.93 11.02 11.07
C ALA A 97 10.23 9.56 11.41
N ALA A 98 10.53 8.74 10.39
CA ALA A 98 10.83 7.32 10.55
C ALA A 98 11.67 6.76 9.40
N GLY A 99 12.43 5.69 9.67
CA GLY A 99 13.15 4.90 8.67
C GLY A 99 14.13 5.72 7.81
N HIS A 100 14.12 5.54 6.49
CA HIS A 100 15.06 6.18 5.58
C HIS A 100 15.00 7.72 5.58
N PHE A 101 13.87 8.31 5.95
CA PHE A 101 13.76 9.75 6.13
C PHE A 101 14.73 10.23 7.22
N CYS A 102 14.78 9.54 8.35
CA CYS A 102 15.66 9.88 9.47
C CYS A 102 17.14 9.73 9.09
N SER A 103 17.53 8.60 8.51
CA SER A 103 18.92 8.33 8.14
C SER A 103 19.42 9.27 7.04
N ARG A 104 18.57 9.64 6.08
CA ARG A 104 18.92 10.54 4.98
C ARG A 104 19.07 11.99 5.41
N LEU A 105 18.24 12.46 6.36
CA LEU A 105 18.18 13.86 6.76
C LEU A 105 18.82 14.15 8.14
N GLY A 106 19.30 13.10 8.83
CA GLY A 106 19.88 13.26 10.17
C GLY A 106 18.89 13.69 11.23
N VAL A 107 17.60 13.28 11.08
CA VAL A 107 16.51 13.63 12.00
C VAL A 107 16.26 12.47 12.95
N GLU A 108 15.95 12.76 14.21
CA GLU A 108 15.59 11.77 15.23
C GLU A 108 14.27 11.08 14.88
N GLU A 109 14.21 9.76 15.07
CA GLU A 109 13.00 8.98 14.82
C GLU A 109 11.91 9.28 15.85
N GLY A 110 10.66 9.33 15.41
CA GLY A 110 9.51 9.60 16.27
C GLY A 110 9.11 11.08 16.39
N ILE A 111 9.87 12.01 15.81
CA ILE A 111 9.49 13.43 15.79
C ILE A 111 8.28 13.63 14.89
N GLU A 112 7.22 14.26 15.41
CA GLU A 112 6.08 14.70 14.60
C GLU A 112 6.50 15.81 13.64
N LEU A 113 6.17 15.63 12.37
CA LEU A 113 6.46 16.61 11.33
C LEU A 113 5.41 17.73 11.37
N LYS A 114 5.86 18.98 11.21
CA LYS A 114 4.96 20.14 11.19
C LYS A 114 3.89 20.06 10.10
N GLU A 115 4.24 19.44 8.99
CA GLU A 115 3.35 19.15 7.86
C GLU A 115 3.68 17.75 7.33
N PRO A 116 2.69 17.00 6.81
CA PRO A 116 2.93 15.71 6.19
C PRO A 116 3.85 15.81 4.98
N VAL A 117 4.88 14.98 4.95
CA VAL A 117 5.85 14.92 3.85
C VAL A 117 5.48 13.82 2.88
N LEU A 118 5.31 14.16 1.61
CA LEU A 118 5.07 13.22 0.53
C LEU A 118 6.41 12.88 -0.15
N GLU A 119 6.70 11.59 -0.26
CA GLU A 119 7.91 11.06 -0.87
C GLU A 119 7.54 10.00 -1.93
N TYR A 120 8.38 9.89 -2.94
CA TYR A 120 8.29 8.87 -3.97
C TYR A 120 9.53 8.00 -3.96
N PHE A 121 9.35 6.68 -4.12
CA PHE A 121 10.42 5.72 -4.26
C PHE A 121 10.16 4.88 -5.52
N LEU A 122 11.17 4.77 -6.37
CA LEU A 122 11.08 3.92 -7.55
C LEU A 122 11.15 2.45 -7.12
N LYS A 123 10.16 1.65 -7.51
CA LYS A 123 10.12 0.21 -7.21
C LYS A 123 11.12 -0.53 -8.10
N ASN A 124 12.32 -0.71 -7.57
CA ASN A 124 13.40 -1.42 -8.22
C ASN A 124 14.26 -2.12 -7.16
N ASP A 125 14.05 -3.43 -7.00
CA ASP A 125 14.76 -4.24 -5.99
C ASP A 125 16.29 -4.18 -6.17
N ASP A 126 16.80 -4.10 -7.40
CA ASP A 126 18.25 -4.02 -7.70
C ASP A 126 18.88 -2.70 -7.23
N LEU A 127 18.09 -1.64 -7.15
CA LEU A 127 18.49 -0.31 -6.69
C LEU A 127 18.04 0.00 -5.26
N HIS A 128 17.47 -0.96 -4.53
CA HIS A 128 16.93 -0.81 -3.18
C HIS A 128 15.88 0.30 -3.05
N ASP A 129 14.96 0.37 -4.03
CA ASP A 129 13.85 1.33 -4.07
C ASP A 129 14.31 2.79 -3.78
N PRO A 130 15.11 3.42 -4.70
CA PRO A 130 15.69 4.72 -4.43
C PRO A 130 14.62 5.82 -4.33
N PHE A 131 14.89 6.81 -3.46
CA PHE A 131 14.13 8.05 -3.42
C PHE A 131 14.27 8.81 -4.73
N VAL A 132 13.14 9.33 -5.24
CA VAL A 132 13.05 10.12 -6.47
C VAL A 132 12.13 11.33 -6.25
N ASN A 133 12.38 12.40 -6.99
CA ASN A 133 11.51 13.58 -7.03
C ASN A 133 10.62 13.60 -8.28
N ASP A 134 9.73 14.58 -8.36
CA ASP A 134 8.79 14.76 -9.48
C ASP A 134 9.51 14.87 -10.84
N ASP A 135 10.63 15.59 -10.87
CA ASP A 135 11.38 15.78 -12.11
C ASP A 135 12.07 14.50 -12.58
N ASP A 136 12.60 13.70 -11.62
CA ASP A 136 13.15 12.38 -11.93
C ASP A 136 12.09 11.47 -12.55
N LEU A 137 10.90 11.44 -11.99
CA LEU A 137 9.79 10.59 -12.45
C LEU A 137 9.35 10.94 -13.87
N VAL A 138 9.23 12.22 -14.17
CA VAL A 138 8.84 12.70 -15.49
C VAL A 138 9.97 12.47 -16.49
N ALA A 139 11.22 12.78 -16.13
CA ALA A 139 12.37 12.61 -17.01
C ALA A 139 12.63 11.13 -17.38
N LEU A 140 12.36 10.21 -16.45
CA LEU A 140 12.47 8.77 -16.67
C LEU A 140 11.23 8.17 -17.38
N GLY A 141 10.19 8.96 -17.61
CA GLY A 141 8.95 8.49 -18.24
C GLY A 141 8.14 7.51 -17.36
N VAL A 142 8.33 7.55 -16.04
CA VAL A 142 7.61 6.71 -15.09
C VAL A 142 6.16 7.16 -14.96
N CYS A 143 5.93 8.47 -14.92
CA CYS A 143 4.61 9.11 -14.95
C CYS A 143 4.71 10.51 -15.57
N THR A 144 3.56 11.10 -15.85
CA THR A 144 3.45 12.47 -16.36
C THR A 144 3.26 13.48 -15.23
N ARG A 145 3.35 14.77 -15.53
CA ARG A 145 3.02 15.81 -14.55
C ARG A 145 1.53 15.83 -14.20
N GLU A 146 0.69 15.45 -15.14
CA GLU A 146 -0.75 15.29 -14.94
C GLU A 146 -1.03 14.15 -13.94
N ASP A 147 -0.34 13.00 -14.07
CA ASP A 147 -0.44 11.90 -13.11
C ASP A 147 -0.04 12.35 -11.70
N LEU A 148 1.08 13.07 -11.57
CA LEU A 148 1.55 13.60 -10.27
C LEU A 148 0.55 14.59 -9.64
N ALA A 149 -0.09 15.43 -10.47
CA ALA A 149 -1.10 16.38 -10.03
C ALA A 149 -2.36 15.68 -9.48
N GLU A 150 -2.65 14.46 -9.92
CA GLU A 150 -3.74 13.63 -9.36
C GLU A 150 -3.29 12.79 -8.14
N ILE A 151 -2.10 12.21 -8.21
CA ILE A 151 -1.54 11.33 -7.18
C ILE A 151 -1.34 12.08 -5.85
N ALA A 152 -0.73 13.25 -5.87
CA ALA A 152 -0.37 13.98 -4.66
C ALA A 152 -1.59 14.40 -3.81
N PRO A 153 -2.63 15.01 -4.36
CA PRO A 153 -3.86 15.32 -3.61
C PRO A 153 -4.58 14.05 -3.11
N LEU A 154 -4.60 12.99 -3.93
CA LEU A 154 -5.23 11.72 -3.53
C LEU A 154 -4.51 11.10 -2.34
N ALA A 155 -3.16 11.04 -2.36
CA ALA A 155 -2.37 10.53 -1.24
C ALA A 155 -2.62 11.32 0.05
N ARG A 156 -2.68 12.66 -0.02
CA ARG A 156 -3.00 13.52 1.14
C ARG A 156 -4.39 13.24 1.67
N ARG A 157 -5.39 13.13 0.80
CA ARG A 157 -6.78 12.83 1.18
C ARG A 157 -6.91 11.44 1.82
N ILE A 158 -6.18 10.44 1.32
CA ILE A 158 -6.12 9.11 1.94
C ILE A 158 -5.52 9.22 3.34
N ASN A 159 -4.40 9.95 3.51
CA ASN A 159 -3.76 10.14 4.79
C ASN A 159 -4.68 10.79 5.83
N GLU A 160 -5.35 11.89 5.48
CA GLU A 160 -6.30 12.57 6.35
C GLU A 160 -7.43 11.62 6.78
N THR A 161 -7.96 10.85 5.84
CA THR A 161 -9.02 9.86 6.12
C THR A 161 -8.53 8.75 7.04
N LEU A 162 -7.29 8.25 6.86
CA LEU A 162 -6.71 7.23 7.73
C LEU A 162 -6.43 7.76 9.14
N ILE A 163 -5.94 9.00 9.28
CA ILE A 163 -5.75 9.63 10.58
C ILE A 163 -7.09 9.71 11.32
N GLU A 164 -8.15 10.15 10.65
CA GLU A 164 -9.50 10.23 11.22
C GLU A 164 -10.00 8.85 11.67
N ILE A 165 -9.87 7.82 10.83
CA ILE A 165 -10.27 6.45 11.16
C ILE A 165 -9.51 5.93 12.39
N LEU A 166 -8.18 6.10 12.41
CA LEU A 166 -7.33 5.64 13.50
C LEU A 166 -7.59 6.40 14.80
N SER A 167 -7.89 7.70 14.75
CA SER A 167 -8.26 8.48 15.94
C SER A 167 -9.55 7.98 16.56
N LEU A 168 -10.53 7.57 15.76
CA LEU A 168 -11.78 6.97 16.26
C LEU A 168 -11.56 5.63 16.96
N ILE A 169 -10.61 4.83 16.51
CA ILE A 169 -10.23 3.57 17.17
C ILE A 169 -9.60 3.84 18.53
N HIS A 170 -8.73 4.84 18.64
CA HIS A 170 -8.10 5.23 19.90
C HIS A 170 -9.11 5.81 20.93
N ILE A 171 -10.13 6.52 20.48
CA ILE A 171 -11.19 7.06 21.37
C ILE A 171 -12.08 5.95 21.92
N SER A 172 -12.24 4.84 21.21
CA SER A 172 -13.11 3.73 21.62
C SER A 172 -12.42 2.70 22.52
N GLU A 173 -11.11 2.78 22.71
CA GLU A 173 -10.40 1.93 23.69
C GLU A 173 -10.51 2.53 25.09
N PRO A 174 -11.01 1.73 26.09
CA PRO A 174 -10.99 2.19 27.48
C PRO A 174 -9.55 2.38 27.93
N THR A 175 -9.21 3.58 28.31
CA THR A 175 -7.95 3.89 29.01
C THR A 175 -7.83 2.98 30.24
N ARG A 176 -6.91 2.05 30.19
CA ARG A 176 -6.52 1.22 31.35
C ARG A 176 -5.53 2.00 32.23
#